data_a616d6869c94a4f09c818716e77ef240
#
_entry.id   a616d6869c94a4f09c818716e77ef240
#
_cell.length_a   1.000
_cell.length_b   1.000
_cell.length_c   1.000
_cell.angle_alpha   90.00
_cell.angle_beta   90.00
_cell.angle_gamma   90.00
#
_symmetry.space_group_name_H-M   'P 1'
#
loop_
_entity.id
_entity.type
_entity.pdbx_description
1 polymer ?
#
loop_
_entity_poly.entity_id
_entity_poly.type
_entity_poly.pdbx_seq_one_letter_code
_entity_poly.pdbx_strand_id
1 'polypeptide(L)'
;MKIDFVSDVSCPWCAIGLNALEQALARIGPDLQASLHFQPFELNPQMAADGQEIIEHLGQKYGIDAAQIAANTEAIRQRGASVGFNFGVGKRSRIYNTFDAHRLLHWAGLQGDAPQRALKHALLKAYFTDGANPSDHAVLVQAALDAGLDEAGAREVLAGDAYRDEVRQAQAFYQQQGIHSVPAVIINDRHLISGGQPVEVFEQALRQIAAETAGASA
;
A
#
# COMPACT_ATOMS: atom_id res chain seq x y z
N MET A 1 5.03 12.51 -14.87
CA MET A 1 5.69 12.34 -13.54
C MET A 1 5.54 10.89 -13.14
N LYS A 2 6.64 10.18 -12.84
CA LYS A 2 6.62 8.81 -12.32
C LYS A 2 6.51 8.87 -10.79
N ILE A 3 5.65 8.05 -10.21
CA ILE A 3 5.47 7.93 -8.75
C ILE A 3 5.53 6.45 -8.37
N ASP A 4 6.55 6.05 -7.62
CA ASP A 4 6.64 4.73 -6.99
C ASP A 4 6.15 4.82 -5.54
N PHE A 5 5.06 4.12 -5.24
CA PHE A 5 4.46 4.04 -3.91
C PHE A 5 4.87 2.73 -3.24
N VAL A 6 5.97 2.77 -2.47
CA VAL A 6 6.47 1.62 -1.73
C VAL A 6 5.58 1.41 -0.50
N SER A 7 4.97 0.23 -0.38
CA SER A 7 3.90 0.04 0.59
C SER A 7 3.64 -1.42 0.91
N ASP A 8 3.03 -1.66 2.07
CA ASP A 8 2.45 -2.95 2.45
C ASP A 8 0.92 -2.86 2.52
N VAL A 9 0.23 -3.92 2.14
CA VAL A 9 -1.25 -4.04 2.27
C VAL A 9 -1.69 -4.13 3.72
N SER A 10 -0.80 -4.51 4.64
CA SER A 10 -1.06 -4.56 6.08
C SER A 10 -0.70 -3.27 6.83
N CYS A 11 -0.20 -2.24 6.13
CA CYS A 11 0.17 -0.96 6.73
C CYS A 11 -1.00 0.05 6.70
N PRO A 12 -1.56 0.48 7.85
CA PRO A 12 -2.66 1.44 7.86
C PRO A 12 -2.26 2.82 7.33
N TRP A 13 -1.01 3.23 7.58
CA TRP A 13 -0.49 4.49 7.04
C TRP A 13 -0.32 4.46 5.52
N CYS A 14 -0.16 3.26 4.92
CA CYS A 14 -0.17 3.11 3.46
C CYS A 14 -1.57 3.35 2.89
N ALA A 15 -2.64 2.88 3.55
CA ALA A 15 -4.01 3.18 3.14
C ALA A 15 -4.30 4.68 3.23
N ILE A 16 -3.92 5.32 4.33
CA ILE A 16 -4.08 6.77 4.54
C ILE A 16 -3.26 7.56 3.51
N GLY A 17 -1.98 7.23 3.35
CA GLY A 17 -1.06 7.94 2.44
C GLY A 17 -1.47 7.83 0.98
N LEU A 18 -1.95 6.65 0.54
CA LEU A 18 -2.46 6.47 -0.81
C LEU A 18 -3.67 7.36 -1.09
N ASN A 19 -4.68 7.35 -0.19
CA ASN A 19 -5.87 8.18 -0.36
C ASN A 19 -5.54 9.68 -0.32
N ALA A 20 -4.58 10.09 0.53
CA ALA A 20 -4.13 11.48 0.56
C ALA A 20 -3.38 11.90 -0.72
N LEU A 21 -2.48 11.05 -1.22
CA LEU A 21 -1.76 11.28 -2.47
C LEU A 21 -2.70 11.40 -3.67
N GLU A 22 -3.69 10.51 -3.75
CA GLU A 22 -4.69 10.54 -4.83
C GLU A 22 -5.56 11.78 -4.79
N GLN A 23 -5.96 12.24 -3.59
CA GLN A 23 -6.66 13.51 -3.45
C GLN A 23 -5.78 14.70 -3.87
N ALA A 24 -4.50 14.68 -3.53
CA ALA A 24 -3.57 15.72 -3.97
C ALA A 24 -3.45 15.75 -5.51
N LEU A 25 -3.29 14.59 -6.14
CA LEU A 25 -3.28 14.48 -7.61
C LEU A 25 -4.59 14.98 -8.23
N ALA A 26 -5.74 14.63 -7.63
CA ALA A 26 -7.04 15.10 -8.10
C ALA A 26 -7.21 16.62 -7.96
N ARG A 27 -6.69 17.25 -6.90
CA ARG A 27 -6.70 18.72 -6.72
C ARG A 27 -5.81 19.43 -7.73
N ILE A 28 -4.68 18.83 -8.12
CA ILE A 28 -3.80 19.38 -9.16
C ILE A 28 -4.48 19.27 -10.53
N GLY A 29 -5.22 18.17 -10.73
CA GLY A 29 -5.99 17.97 -11.96
C GLY A 29 -5.13 17.65 -13.18
N PRO A 30 -5.61 17.99 -14.41
CA PRO A 30 -4.96 17.59 -15.66
C PRO A 30 -3.61 18.26 -15.93
N ASP A 31 -3.24 19.28 -15.16
CA ASP A 31 -1.97 19.98 -15.31
C ASP A 31 -0.76 19.09 -14.98
N LEU A 32 -0.99 17.97 -14.27
CA LEU A 32 0.03 17.02 -13.92
C LEU A 32 -0.33 15.60 -14.39
N GLN A 33 0.36 15.13 -15.43
CA GLN A 33 0.28 13.74 -15.87
C GLN A 33 1.18 12.88 -14.97
N ALA A 34 0.59 12.03 -14.13
CA ALA A 34 1.31 11.15 -13.23
C ALA A 34 0.97 9.67 -13.47
N SER A 35 1.99 8.80 -13.50
CA SER A 35 1.85 7.34 -13.42
C SER A 35 2.20 6.88 -12.02
N LEU A 36 1.31 6.09 -11.40
CA LEU A 36 1.43 5.62 -10.03
C LEU A 36 1.62 4.10 -10.01
N HIS A 37 2.80 3.68 -9.58
CA HIS A 37 3.20 2.28 -9.48
C HIS A 37 3.31 1.85 -8.03
N PHE A 38 2.76 0.68 -7.68
CA PHE A 38 2.85 0.13 -6.33
C PHE A 38 4.01 -0.84 -6.23
N GLN A 39 4.93 -0.53 -5.30
CA GLN A 39 6.14 -1.30 -5.06
C GLN A 39 6.03 -2.09 -3.76
N PRO A 40 6.55 -3.34 -3.73
CA PRO A 40 6.35 -4.22 -2.60
C PRO A 40 7.25 -3.88 -1.40
N PHE A 41 6.66 -3.94 -0.23
CA PHE A 41 7.33 -3.93 1.06
C PHE A 41 6.53 -4.80 2.04
N GLU A 42 7.19 -5.67 2.79
CA GLU A 42 6.55 -6.45 3.85
C GLU A 42 6.98 -5.93 5.22
N LEU A 43 6.02 -5.45 6.04
CA LEU A 43 6.27 -5.07 7.43
C LEU A 43 6.65 -6.28 8.29
N ASN A 44 6.20 -7.47 7.91
CA ASN A 44 6.34 -8.70 8.68
C ASN A 44 6.66 -9.88 7.74
N PRO A 45 7.84 -9.93 7.09
CA PRO A 45 8.17 -10.95 6.09
C PRO A 45 8.30 -12.37 6.68
N GLN A 46 8.42 -12.48 8.01
CA GLN A 46 8.50 -13.75 8.74
C GLN A 46 7.13 -14.20 9.28
N MET A 47 6.04 -13.45 9.02
CA MET A 47 4.72 -13.78 9.52
C MET A 47 4.21 -15.07 8.90
N ALA A 48 3.71 -15.99 9.73
CA ALA A 48 3.06 -17.21 9.27
C ALA A 48 1.73 -16.90 8.56
N ALA A 49 1.26 -17.82 7.72
CA ALA A 49 0.02 -17.62 6.95
C ALA A 49 -1.23 -17.48 7.82
N ASP A 50 -1.27 -18.15 8.97
CA ASP A 50 -2.36 -18.03 9.97
C ASP A 50 -2.27 -16.73 10.77
N GLY A 51 -1.17 -15.98 10.62
CA GLY A 51 -0.95 -14.67 11.22
C GLY A 51 -0.80 -14.72 12.74
N GLN A 52 -0.77 -13.52 13.34
CA GLN A 52 -0.68 -13.32 14.79
C GLN A 52 -1.76 -12.34 15.25
N GLU A 53 -2.27 -12.50 16.44
CA GLU A 53 -3.24 -11.59 17.06
C GLU A 53 -2.61 -10.18 17.18
N ILE A 54 -3.41 -9.14 16.89
CA ILE A 54 -2.89 -7.76 16.76
C ILE A 54 -2.29 -7.23 18.06
N ILE A 55 -2.98 -7.42 19.19
CA ILE A 55 -2.52 -6.87 20.48
C ILE A 55 -1.20 -7.54 20.88
N GLU A 56 -1.14 -8.86 20.72
CA GLU A 56 0.07 -9.63 20.97
C GLU A 56 1.22 -9.17 20.06
N HIS A 57 0.97 -9.10 18.74
CA HIS A 57 1.99 -8.72 17.77
C HIS A 57 2.54 -7.32 18.02
N LEU A 58 1.66 -6.32 18.19
CA LEU A 58 2.07 -4.94 18.39
C LEU A 58 2.75 -4.73 19.75
N GLY A 59 2.28 -5.44 20.79
CA GLY A 59 2.94 -5.46 22.08
C GLY A 59 4.36 -6.01 22.02
N GLN A 60 4.56 -7.14 21.33
CA GLN A 60 5.88 -7.74 21.14
C GLN A 60 6.80 -6.88 20.26
N LYS A 61 6.27 -6.32 19.18
CA LYS A 61 7.06 -5.57 18.19
C LYS A 61 7.46 -4.18 18.66
N TYR A 62 6.58 -3.48 19.38
CA TYR A 62 6.77 -2.06 19.73
C TYR A 62 6.85 -1.80 21.24
N GLY A 63 6.64 -2.81 22.08
CA GLY A 63 6.68 -2.66 23.54
C GLY A 63 5.52 -1.82 24.09
N ILE A 64 4.37 -1.76 23.42
CA ILE A 64 3.20 -0.97 23.79
C ILE A 64 2.09 -1.84 24.36
N ASP A 65 1.34 -1.30 25.29
CA ASP A 65 0.22 -1.99 25.94
C ASP A 65 -1.10 -1.89 25.14
N ALA A 66 -2.11 -2.62 25.58
CA ALA A 66 -3.42 -2.68 24.92
C ALA A 66 -4.12 -1.30 24.88
N ALA A 67 -3.92 -0.45 25.91
CA ALA A 67 -4.52 0.88 25.94
C ALA A 67 -3.88 1.81 24.91
N GLN A 68 -2.57 1.74 24.76
CA GLN A 68 -1.82 2.48 23.74
C GLN A 68 -2.19 1.99 22.33
N ILE A 69 -2.35 0.66 22.14
CA ILE A 69 -2.81 0.08 20.87
C ILE A 69 -4.21 0.60 20.51
N ALA A 70 -5.13 0.63 21.48
CA ALA A 70 -6.48 1.14 21.26
C ALA A 70 -6.48 2.64 20.89
N ALA A 71 -5.69 3.47 21.60
CA ALA A 71 -5.56 4.88 21.30
C ALA A 71 -4.96 5.14 19.91
N ASN A 72 -3.91 4.40 19.53
CA ASN A 72 -3.30 4.47 18.21
C ASN A 72 -4.27 4.02 17.11
N THR A 73 -5.05 2.97 17.35
CA THR A 73 -6.06 2.48 16.41
C THR A 73 -7.14 3.52 16.15
N GLU A 74 -7.61 4.20 17.21
CA GLU A 74 -8.60 5.28 17.07
C GLU A 74 -8.02 6.49 16.31
N ALA A 75 -6.79 6.90 16.59
CA ALA A 75 -6.11 7.97 15.86
C ALA A 75 -5.95 7.63 14.35
N ILE A 76 -5.59 6.38 14.02
CA ILE A 76 -5.51 5.88 12.65
C ILE A 76 -6.89 5.92 11.99
N ARG A 77 -7.93 5.48 12.69
CA ARG A 77 -9.31 5.50 12.18
C ARG A 77 -9.77 6.92 11.83
N GLN A 78 -9.53 7.88 12.73
CA GLN A 78 -9.86 9.29 12.51
C GLN A 78 -9.08 9.87 11.33
N ARG A 79 -7.79 9.55 11.24
CA ARG A 79 -6.95 10.00 10.14
C ARG A 79 -7.39 9.39 8.81
N GLY A 80 -7.79 8.11 8.78
CA GLY A 80 -8.37 7.46 7.60
C GLY A 80 -9.67 8.15 7.17
N ALA A 81 -10.58 8.41 8.10
CA ALA A 81 -11.83 9.11 7.82
C ALA A 81 -11.61 10.49 7.19
N SER A 82 -10.58 11.23 7.62
CA SER A 82 -10.25 12.55 7.04
C SER A 82 -9.78 12.51 5.58
N VAL A 83 -9.35 11.34 5.09
CA VAL A 83 -8.98 11.11 3.69
C VAL A 83 -9.95 10.14 2.97
N GLY A 84 -11.15 9.94 3.53
CA GLY A 84 -12.20 9.12 2.92
C GLY A 84 -11.98 7.61 3.01
N PHE A 85 -11.01 7.12 3.81
CA PHE A 85 -10.79 5.69 4.00
C PHE A 85 -11.46 5.19 5.28
N ASN A 86 -12.30 4.14 5.15
CA ASN A 86 -13.03 3.55 6.26
C ASN A 86 -12.29 2.35 6.87
N PHE A 87 -11.77 2.52 8.08
CA PHE A 87 -11.27 1.42 8.89
C PHE A 87 -12.43 0.77 9.66
N GLY A 88 -12.76 -0.49 9.34
CA GLY A 88 -13.86 -1.24 9.97
C GLY A 88 -13.60 -1.48 11.46
N VAL A 89 -14.49 -0.96 12.31
CA VAL A 89 -14.35 -1.12 13.77
C VAL A 89 -14.51 -2.58 14.17
N GLY A 90 -13.55 -3.12 14.91
CA GLY A 90 -13.58 -4.50 15.43
C GLY A 90 -13.53 -5.61 14.38
N LYS A 91 -13.32 -5.27 13.11
CA LYS A 91 -13.27 -6.27 12.03
C LYS A 91 -11.93 -6.99 11.95
N ARG A 92 -10.85 -6.25 12.07
CA ARG A 92 -9.50 -6.78 11.97
C ARG A 92 -8.99 -7.23 13.33
N SER A 93 -8.65 -8.52 13.48
CA SER A 93 -8.15 -9.11 14.73
C SER A 93 -6.70 -9.62 14.62
N ARG A 94 -6.20 -9.86 13.42
CA ARG A 94 -4.87 -10.47 13.19
C ARG A 94 -4.07 -9.71 12.16
N ILE A 95 -2.75 -9.87 12.24
CA ILE A 95 -1.77 -9.46 11.23
C ILE A 95 -1.32 -10.72 10.50
N TYR A 96 -1.27 -10.64 9.18
CA TYR A 96 -1.00 -11.77 8.31
C TYR A 96 0.22 -11.54 7.42
N ASN A 97 0.73 -12.58 6.79
CA ASN A 97 1.69 -12.48 5.71
C ASN A 97 1.06 -11.80 4.49
N THR A 98 1.81 -10.99 3.78
CA THR A 98 1.30 -10.21 2.63
C THR A 98 2.01 -10.51 1.32
N PHE A 99 2.88 -11.54 1.31
CA PHE A 99 3.72 -11.82 0.16
C PHE A 99 2.92 -12.13 -1.12
N ASP A 100 1.91 -12.99 -1.01
CA ASP A 100 1.09 -13.36 -2.17
C ASP A 100 0.23 -12.20 -2.68
N ALA A 101 -0.21 -11.29 -1.80
CA ALA A 101 -0.84 -10.05 -2.20
C ALA A 101 0.11 -9.17 -3.03
N HIS A 102 1.40 -9.12 -2.69
CA HIS A 102 2.41 -8.41 -3.48
C HIS A 102 2.70 -9.08 -4.82
N ARG A 103 2.65 -10.41 -4.91
CA ARG A 103 2.76 -11.14 -6.20
C ARG A 103 1.59 -10.80 -7.14
N LEU A 104 0.37 -10.76 -6.61
CA LEU A 104 -0.81 -10.33 -7.37
C LEU A 104 -0.70 -8.85 -7.80
N LEU A 105 -0.22 -7.97 -6.94
CA LEU A 105 0.00 -6.56 -7.30
C LEU A 105 1.04 -6.41 -8.39
N HIS A 106 2.11 -7.20 -8.36
CA HIS A 106 3.09 -7.23 -9.44
C HIS A 106 2.45 -7.66 -10.77
N TRP A 107 1.72 -8.79 -10.76
CA TRP A 107 0.99 -9.27 -11.92
C TRP A 107 -0.02 -8.25 -12.47
N ALA A 108 -0.76 -7.57 -11.61
CA ALA A 108 -1.70 -6.53 -12.01
C ALA A 108 -0.96 -5.33 -12.65
N GLY A 109 0.23 -4.98 -12.14
CA GLY A 109 1.07 -3.92 -12.70
C GLY A 109 1.56 -4.19 -14.13
N LEU A 110 1.75 -5.46 -14.49
CA LEU A 110 2.07 -5.86 -15.87
C LEU A 110 0.91 -5.61 -16.86
N GLN A 111 -0.31 -5.44 -16.34
CA GLN A 111 -1.49 -5.13 -17.13
C GLN A 111 -1.77 -3.63 -17.21
N GLY A 112 -1.04 -2.82 -16.43
CA GLY A 112 -1.09 -1.35 -16.41
C GLY A 112 -1.35 -0.76 -15.02
N ASP A 113 -1.22 0.56 -14.94
CA ASP A 113 -1.35 1.31 -13.69
C ASP A 113 -2.77 1.21 -13.09
N ALA A 114 -3.80 1.29 -13.94
CA ALA A 114 -5.18 1.29 -13.48
C ALA A 114 -5.60 -0.06 -12.84
N PRO A 115 -5.32 -1.24 -13.44
CA PRO A 115 -5.54 -2.54 -12.80
C PRO A 115 -4.77 -2.70 -11.48
N GLN A 116 -3.50 -2.30 -11.43
CA GLN A 116 -2.69 -2.38 -10.23
C GLN A 116 -3.27 -1.51 -9.10
N ARG A 117 -3.68 -0.29 -9.43
CA ARG A 117 -4.31 0.66 -8.50
C ARG A 117 -5.64 0.12 -7.98
N ALA A 118 -6.50 -0.40 -8.84
CA ALA A 118 -7.77 -0.99 -8.45
C ALA A 118 -7.57 -2.17 -7.49
N LEU A 119 -6.64 -3.06 -7.79
CA LEU A 119 -6.30 -4.19 -6.91
C LEU A 119 -5.73 -3.71 -5.57
N LYS A 120 -4.88 -2.66 -5.56
CA LYS A 120 -4.35 -2.10 -4.31
C LYS A 120 -5.46 -1.61 -3.40
N HIS A 121 -6.44 -0.88 -3.93
CA HIS A 121 -7.60 -0.44 -3.17
C HIS A 121 -8.47 -1.60 -2.67
N ALA A 122 -8.72 -2.61 -3.51
CA ALA A 122 -9.48 -3.80 -3.14
C ALA A 122 -8.82 -4.56 -1.97
N LEU A 123 -7.51 -4.76 -2.01
CA LEU A 123 -6.73 -5.41 -0.94
C LEU A 123 -6.76 -4.61 0.37
N LEU A 124 -6.57 -3.29 0.31
CA LEU A 124 -6.65 -2.43 1.48
C LEU A 124 -8.05 -2.44 2.10
N LYS A 125 -9.10 -2.41 1.27
CA LYS A 125 -10.49 -2.53 1.72
C LYS A 125 -10.74 -3.89 2.35
N ALA A 126 -10.38 -4.98 1.69
CA ALA A 126 -10.57 -6.33 2.20
C ALA A 126 -9.95 -6.49 3.61
N TYR A 127 -8.72 -6.05 3.81
CA TYR A 127 -8.05 -6.19 5.09
C TYR A 127 -8.53 -5.18 6.14
N PHE A 128 -8.56 -3.88 5.83
CA PHE A 128 -8.82 -2.84 6.84
C PHE A 128 -10.32 -2.56 7.06
N THR A 129 -11.15 -2.65 6.05
CA THR A 129 -12.58 -2.35 6.17
C THR A 129 -13.37 -3.60 6.51
N ASP A 130 -13.09 -4.70 5.80
CA ASP A 130 -13.88 -5.93 5.89
C ASP A 130 -13.28 -6.93 6.91
N GLY A 131 -11.98 -6.79 7.28
CA GLY A 131 -11.29 -7.65 8.24
C GLY A 131 -10.90 -9.01 7.67
N ALA A 132 -10.83 -9.13 6.34
CA ALA A 132 -10.49 -10.37 5.65
C ALA A 132 -8.98 -10.67 5.76
N ASN A 133 -8.61 -11.95 5.61
CA ASN A 133 -7.23 -12.42 5.67
C ASN A 133 -6.52 -12.22 4.31
N PRO A 134 -5.53 -11.32 4.18
CA PRO A 134 -4.80 -11.10 2.94
C PRO A 134 -3.76 -12.20 2.59
N SER A 135 -3.65 -13.26 3.41
CA SER A 135 -2.91 -14.49 3.06
C SER A 135 -3.83 -15.57 2.47
N ASP A 136 -5.15 -15.41 2.57
CA ASP A 136 -6.11 -16.38 2.02
C ASP A 136 -6.27 -16.17 0.53
N HIS A 137 -5.95 -17.20 -0.26
CA HIS A 137 -6.05 -17.14 -1.71
C HIS A 137 -7.47 -16.86 -2.21
N ALA A 138 -8.53 -17.31 -1.50
CA ALA A 138 -9.90 -16.99 -1.88
C ALA A 138 -10.20 -15.49 -1.72
N VAL A 139 -9.69 -14.87 -0.65
CA VAL A 139 -9.78 -13.41 -0.43
C VAL A 139 -8.99 -12.66 -1.51
N LEU A 140 -7.79 -13.12 -1.85
CA LEU A 140 -6.95 -12.49 -2.88
C LEU A 140 -7.56 -12.57 -4.28
N VAL A 141 -8.15 -13.72 -4.64
CA VAL A 141 -8.89 -13.90 -5.90
C VAL A 141 -10.11 -12.99 -5.94
N GLN A 142 -10.88 -12.90 -4.84
CA GLN A 142 -12.02 -11.98 -4.77
C GLN A 142 -11.59 -10.52 -4.93
N ALA A 143 -10.50 -10.10 -4.29
CA ALA A 143 -9.97 -8.75 -4.47
C ALA A 143 -9.53 -8.46 -5.92
N ALA A 144 -8.99 -9.47 -6.62
CA ALA A 144 -8.67 -9.35 -8.04
C ALA A 144 -9.93 -9.19 -8.90
N LEU A 145 -10.99 -9.96 -8.62
CA LEU A 145 -12.29 -9.83 -9.29
C LEU A 145 -12.92 -8.45 -9.04
N ASP A 146 -12.91 -7.98 -7.80
CA ASP A 146 -13.42 -6.65 -7.43
C ASP A 146 -12.65 -5.52 -8.15
N ALA A 147 -11.38 -5.78 -8.49
CA ALA A 147 -10.54 -4.88 -9.28
C ALA A 147 -10.74 -5.01 -10.80
N GLY A 148 -11.61 -5.90 -11.26
CA GLY A 148 -11.87 -6.16 -12.68
C GLY A 148 -10.80 -7.00 -13.38
N LEU A 149 -9.96 -7.72 -12.63
CA LEU A 149 -8.93 -8.60 -13.15
C LEU A 149 -9.49 -10.00 -13.44
N ASP A 150 -8.79 -10.75 -14.31
CA ASP A 150 -9.17 -12.10 -14.68
C ASP A 150 -8.99 -13.09 -13.51
N GLU A 151 -10.04 -13.86 -13.21
CA GLU A 151 -10.04 -14.86 -12.14
C GLU A 151 -9.03 -15.97 -12.38
N ALA A 152 -8.97 -16.49 -13.62
CA ALA A 152 -8.09 -17.60 -13.96
C ALA A 152 -6.62 -17.19 -13.81
N GLY A 153 -6.24 -15.99 -14.28
CA GLY A 153 -4.91 -15.44 -14.12
C GLY A 153 -4.54 -15.22 -12.65
N ALA A 154 -5.46 -14.71 -11.84
CA ALA A 154 -5.22 -14.53 -10.40
C ALA A 154 -4.98 -15.89 -9.69
N ARG A 155 -5.79 -16.90 -10.00
CA ARG A 155 -5.62 -18.27 -9.47
C ARG A 155 -4.30 -18.91 -9.94
N GLU A 156 -3.90 -18.71 -11.19
CA GLU A 156 -2.63 -19.20 -11.72
C GLU A 156 -1.43 -18.60 -10.97
N VAL A 157 -1.41 -17.29 -10.76
CA VAL A 157 -0.38 -16.61 -9.97
C VAL A 157 -0.27 -17.20 -8.56
N LEU A 158 -1.40 -17.44 -7.90
CA LEU A 158 -1.44 -17.91 -6.52
C LEU A 158 -1.14 -19.41 -6.38
N ALA A 159 -1.46 -20.22 -7.38
CA ALA A 159 -1.23 -21.68 -7.34
C ALA A 159 0.25 -22.07 -7.46
N GLY A 160 1.08 -21.21 -8.03
CA GLY A 160 2.50 -21.45 -8.27
C GLY A 160 3.41 -20.40 -7.62
N ASP A 161 4.63 -20.31 -8.14
CA ASP A 161 5.66 -19.38 -7.68
C ASP A 161 5.85 -18.15 -8.60
N ALA A 162 4.89 -17.89 -9.49
CA ALA A 162 4.95 -16.76 -10.40
C ALA A 162 5.23 -15.44 -9.65
N TYR A 163 6.16 -14.66 -10.20
CA TYR A 163 6.57 -13.34 -9.66
C TYR A 163 7.19 -13.34 -8.25
N ARG A 164 7.57 -14.51 -7.73
CA ARG A 164 8.26 -14.62 -6.43
C ARG A 164 9.58 -13.86 -6.44
N ASP A 165 10.41 -14.14 -7.44
CA ASP A 165 11.75 -13.57 -7.52
C ASP A 165 11.72 -12.08 -7.84
N GLU A 166 10.82 -11.65 -8.73
CA GLU A 166 10.62 -10.24 -9.09
C GLU A 166 10.20 -9.42 -7.87
N VAL A 167 9.25 -9.91 -7.07
CA VAL A 167 8.81 -9.24 -5.84
C VAL A 167 9.96 -9.17 -4.82
N ARG A 168 10.71 -10.27 -4.62
CA ARG A 168 11.86 -10.29 -3.71
C ARG A 168 12.97 -9.35 -4.16
N GLN A 169 13.26 -9.29 -5.46
CA GLN A 169 14.25 -8.37 -6.03
C GLN A 169 13.82 -6.91 -5.85
N ALA A 170 12.54 -6.60 -6.11
CA ALA A 170 12.02 -5.24 -5.89
C ALA A 170 12.09 -4.84 -4.41
N GLN A 171 11.73 -5.72 -3.48
CA GLN A 171 11.87 -5.45 -2.03
C GLN A 171 13.33 -5.19 -1.65
N ALA A 172 14.24 -6.05 -2.11
CA ALA A 172 15.68 -5.90 -1.84
C ALA A 172 16.23 -4.59 -2.42
N PHE A 173 15.81 -4.22 -3.64
CA PHE A 173 16.18 -2.96 -4.26
C PHE A 173 15.79 -1.77 -3.38
N TYR A 174 14.53 -1.65 -2.96
CA TYR A 174 14.08 -0.51 -2.14
C TYR A 174 14.76 -0.50 -0.76
N GLN A 175 14.99 -1.65 -0.15
CA GLN A 175 15.75 -1.74 1.11
C GLN A 175 17.19 -1.24 0.94
N GLN A 176 17.88 -1.59 -0.16
CA GLN A 176 19.22 -1.10 -0.50
C GLN A 176 19.24 0.41 -0.77
N GLN A 177 18.13 0.97 -1.28
CA GLN A 177 17.95 2.42 -1.42
C GLN A 177 17.61 3.13 -0.08
N GLY A 178 17.65 2.43 1.04
CA GLY A 178 17.41 3.00 2.38
C GLY A 178 15.94 3.09 2.78
N ILE A 179 15.02 2.44 2.06
CA ILE A 179 13.61 2.39 2.43
C ILE A 179 13.42 1.29 3.48
N HIS A 180 13.27 1.69 4.74
CA HIS A 180 13.09 0.79 5.88
C HIS A 180 11.74 0.97 6.57
N SER A 181 10.90 1.87 6.08
CA SER A 181 9.54 2.15 6.59
C SER A 181 8.60 2.56 5.47
N VAL A 182 7.31 2.31 5.65
CA VAL A 182 6.28 2.59 4.64
C VAL A 182 5.09 3.34 5.23
N PRO A 183 4.35 4.14 4.40
CA PRO A 183 4.60 4.32 2.97
C PRO A 183 5.83 5.18 2.69
N ALA A 184 6.48 4.91 1.56
CA ALA A 184 7.50 5.77 0.98
C ALA A 184 7.10 6.10 -0.46
N VAL A 185 7.00 7.39 -0.77
CA VAL A 185 6.60 7.88 -2.09
C VAL A 185 7.80 8.45 -2.79
N ILE A 186 8.23 7.78 -3.87
CA ILE A 186 9.41 8.18 -4.64
C ILE A 186 8.93 8.80 -5.95
N ILE A 187 9.32 10.04 -6.20
CA ILE A 187 8.90 10.80 -7.37
C ILE A 187 10.08 10.99 -8.32
N ASN A 188 9.91 10.60 -9.57
CA ASN A 188 10.91 10.67 -10.65
C ASN A 188 12.26 10.03 -10.26
N ASP A 189 12.22 8.92 -9.50
CA ASP A 189 13.39 8.18 -8.99
C ASP A 189 14.37 9.03 -8.16
N ARG A 190 13.94 10.19 -7.66
CA ARG A 190 14.82 11.19 -7.05
C ARG A 190 14.31 11.78 -5.75
N HIS A 191 13.02 12.11 -5.65
CA HIS A 191 12.46 12.80 -4.48
C HIS A 191 11.71 11.81 -3.61
N LEU A 192 12.06 11.73 -2.33
CA LEU A 192 11.41 10.84 -1.36
C LEU A 192 10.49 11.65 -0.43
N ILE A 193 9.23 11.22 -0.32
CA ILE A 193 8.30 11.66 0.70
C ILE A 193 8.01 10.46 1.60
N SER A 194 8.36 10.52 2.88
CA SER A 194 8.17 9.42 3.83
C SER A 194 6.89 9.60 4.64
N GLY A 195 6.18 8.48 4.87
CA GLY A 195 4.99 8.42 5.72
C GLY A 195 3.70 8.85 5.03
N GLY A 196 2.58 8.57 5.69
CA GLY A 196 1.24 8.97 5.24
C GLY A 196 0.98 10.45 5.49
N GLN A 197 1.54 11.30 4.66
CA GLN A 197 1.47 12.77 4.79
C GLN A 197 0.04 13.29 4.55
N PRO A 198 -0.29 14.51 5.02
CA PRO A 198 -1.50 15.23 4.65
C PRO A 198 -1.62 15.50 3.13
N VAL A 199 -2.84 15.65 2.65
CA VAL A 199 -3.14 15.97 1.24
C VAL A 199 -2.37 17.22 0.79
N GLU A 200 -2.35 18.25 1.63
CA GLU A 200 -1.70 19.55 1.35
C GLU A 200 -0.18 19.40 1.20
N VAL A 201 0.43 18.50 1.96
CA VAL A 201 1.88 18.25 1.88
C VAL A 201 2.22 17.53 0.56
N PHE A 202 1.43 16.53 0.19
CA PHE A 202 1.59 15.88 -1.12
C PHE A 202 1.36 16.86 -2.27
N GLU A 203 0.29 17.65 -2.22
CA GLU A 203 -0.02 18.63 -3.27
C GLU A 203 1.10 19.64 -3.44
N GLN A 204 1.62 20.22 -2.36
CA GLN A 204 2.73 21.18 -2.40
C GLN A 204 3.99 20.56 -3.01
N ALA A 205 4.37 19.36 -2.55
CA ALA A 205 5.55 18.67 -3.06
C ALA A 205 5.43 18.33 -4.55
N LEU A 206 4.28 17.82 -4.99
CA LEU A 206 4.03 17.47 -6.39
C LEU A 206 4.12 18.72 -7.31
N ARG A 207 3.51 19.85 -6.89
CA ARG A 207 3.59 21.11 -7.64
C ARG A 207 5.01 21.65 -7.71
N GLN A 208 5.78 21.59 -6.61
CA GLN A 208 7.17 22.02 -6.59
C GLN A 208 8.04 21.18 -7.54
N ILE A 209 7.95 19.85 -7.45
CA ILE A 209 8.73 18.93 -8.31
C ILE A 209 8.36 19.12 -9.78
N ALA A 210 7.08 19.34 -10.09
CA ALA A 210 6.65 19.62 -11.46
C ALA A 210 7.28 20.91 -12.01
N ALA A 211 7.31 21.98 -11.20
CA ALA A 211 7.93 23.25 -11.59
C ALA A 211 9.45 23.12 -11.82
N GLU A 212 10.15 22.37 -10.94
CA GLU A 212 11.59 22.10 -11.09
C GLU A 212 11.89 21.33 -12.39
N THR A 213 11.04 20.35 -12.72
CA THR A 213 11.20 19.54 -13.95
C THR A 213 10.96 20.38 -15.20
N ALA A 214 9.98 21.27 -15.20
CA ALA A 214 9.69 22.17 -16.31
C ALA A 214 10.82 23.20 -16.52
N GLY A 215 11.37 23.76 -15.43
CA GLY A 215 12.49 24.72 -15.49
C GLY A 215 13.82 24.08 -15.93
N ALA A 216 14.03 22.79 -15.72
CA ALA A 216 15.23 22.08 -16.17
C ALA A 216 15.20 21.70 -17.66
N SER A 217 14.04 21.79 -18.30
CA SER A 217 13.82 21.46 -19.73
C SER A 217 13.76 22.68 -20.62
N ALA A 218 13.85 23.88 -20.07
CA ALA A 218 13.89 25.18 -20.75
C ALA A 218 15.33 25.75 -20.85
#